data_e69a125ef3bbba0e331cb44f268c8f3e
#
_entry.id   e69a125ef3bbba0e331cb44f268c8f3e
#
_cell.length_a   1.000
_cell.length_b   1.000
_cell.length_c   1.000
_cell.angle_alpha   90.00
_cell.angle_beta   90.00
_cell.angle_gamma   90.00
#
_symmetry.space_group_name_H-M   'P 1'
#
loop_
_entity.id
_entity.type
_entity.pdbx_description
1 polymer ?
#
loop_
_entity_poly.entity_id
_entity_poly.type
_entity_poly.pdbx_seq_one_letter_code
_entity_poly.pdbx_strand_id
1 'polypeptide(L)'
;MISGPAWSQKLREEIGRAVIGQDAVVERLLVALLANGHVLLEGMPGLAKTLLVKSLGTALGVQFERIQFTPDLLPSDVVGTMIFQPKTGEFTAHRGPIFANLVLADEINRAPAKVQSALLEAMQERQVTIGGGTHPLPRPFFVMATQNPVEQEGTYPLPEAQTDRFLFKLIVDYPSAEEESSMMQRWGQVTKQPVLNAASSGEELLALRPSIDAVHVAPAVQGYILALVRGTRALTESAGAAKRYLNFGASPRASLALYQAGKALAWLRGEDFVSPALVQDLAPDVLRHRIGLTYEAEAEEVTPDQIVAQVVERTPVPAK
;
A
#
# COMPACT_ATOMS: atom_id res chain seq x y z
N MET A 1 14.58 -11.75 -20.16
CA MET A 1 13.84 -10.99 -19.16
C MET A 1 14.71 -10.83 -17.91
N ILE A 2 14.63 -9.70 -17.22
CA ILE A 2 15.34 -9.48 -15.96
C ILE A 2 14.72 -10.39 -14.88
N SER A 3 15.56 -10.94 -13.98
CA SER A 3 15.07 -11.70 -12.82
C SER A 3 14.51 -10.78 -11.72
N GLY A 4 13.61 -11.31 -10.88
CA GLY A 4 13.04 -10.57 -9.76
C GLY A 4 14.08 -10.00 -8.81
N PRO A 5 15.05 -10.79 -8.33
CA PRO A 5 16.14 -10.28 -7.49
C PRO A 5 16.94 -9.15 -8.14
N ALA A 6 17.32 -9.29 -9.42
CA ALA A 6 18.09 -8.26 -10.11
C ALA A 6 17.29 -6.95 -10.32
N TRP A 7 16.00 -7.06 -10.63
CA TRP A 7 15.12 -5.90 -10.75
C TRP A 7 14.92 -5.19 -9.40
N SER A 8 14.67 -5.96 -8.34
CA SER A 8 14.53 -5.47 -6.99
C SER A 8 15.79 -4.75 -6.51
N GLN A 9 16.96 -5.38 -6.72
CA GLN A 9 18.24 -4.83 -6.29
C GLN A 9 18.53 -3.46 -6.92
N LYS A 10 18.33 -3.31 -8.23
CA LYS A 10 18.52 -2.03 -8.92
C LYS A 10 17.67 -0.90 -8.29
N LEU A 11 16.42 -1.20 -8.02
CA LEU A 11 15.52 -0.20 -7.44
C LEU A 11 15.87 0.11 -5.98
N ARG A 12 16.20 -0.90 -5.17
CA ARG A 12 16.63 -0.72 -3.78
C ARG A 12 17.92 0.10 -3.68
N GLU A 13 18.89 -0.17 -4.53
CA GLU A 13 20.14 0.59 -4.58
C GLU A 13 19.89 2.06 -4.93
N GLU A 14 19.02 2.32 -5.90
CA GLU A 14 18.71 3.70 -6.30
C GLU A 14 17.91 4.43 -5.21
N ILE A 15 16.86 3.80 -4.65
CA ILE A 15 16.06 4.36 -3.56
C ILE A 15 16.93 4.58 -2.31
N GLY A 16 17.83 3.65 -1.99
CA GLY A 16 18.75 3.71 -0.86
C GLY A 16 19.77 4.87 -0.92
N ARG A 17 19.90 5.54 -2.07
CA ARG A 17 20.66 6.79 -2.17
C ARG A 17 19.99 7.95 -1.47
N ALA A 18 18.65 7.93 -1.36
CA ALA A 18 17.86 8.99 -0.74
C ALA A 18 17.19 8.56 0.58
N VAL A 19 16.84 7.28 0.73
CA VAL A 19 16.10 6.75 1.88
C VAL A 19 16.97 5.73 2.60
N ILE A 20 17.10 5.87 3.91
CA ILE A 20 17.85 4.95 4.78
C ILE A 20 16.85 4.31 5.77
N GLY A 21 17.07 3.04 6.11
CA GLY A 21 16.35 2.38 7.19
C GLY A 21 14.92 1.96 6.87
N GLN A 22 14.56 1.88 5.59
CA GLN A 22 13.20 1.51 5.16
C GLN A 22 13.19 0.32 4.18
N ASP A 23 14.18 -0.56 4.26
CA ASP A 23 14.34 -1.66 3.29
C ASP A 23 13.14 -2.61 3.26
N ALA A 24 12.55 -2.92 4.43
CA ALA A 24 11.36 -3.76 4.52
C ALA A 24 10.15 -3.07 3.86
N VAL A 25 9.95 -1.77 4.10
CA VAL A 25 8.88 -1.00 3.48
C VAL A 25 9.08 -0.94 1.98
N VAL A 26 10.30 -0.68 1.50
CA VAL A 26 10.63 -0.70 0.06
C VAL A 26 10.29 -2.04 -0.57
N GLU A 27 10.65 -3.17 0.05
CA GLU A 27 10.27 -4.51 -0.45
C GLU A 27 8.76 -4.64 -0.62
N ARG A 28 7.98 -4.27 0.41
CA ARG A 28 6.52 -4.33 0.35
C ARG A 28 5.93 -3.42 -0.71
N LEU A 29 6.51 -2.23 -0.94
CA LEU A 29 6.09 -1.33 -2.01
C LEU A 29 6.34 -1.93 -3.40
N LEU A 30 7.50 -2.56 -3.61
CA LEU A 30 7.80 -3.27 -4.86
C LEU A 30 6.85 -4.45 -5.08
N VAL A 31 6.54 -5.23 -4.03
CA VAL A 31 5.54 -6.31 -4.09
C VAL A 31 4.17 -5.75 -4.45
N ALA A 32 3.74 -4.65 -3.84
CA ALA A 32 2.44 -4.04 -4.12
C ALA A 32 2.34 -3.51 -5.57
N LEU A 33 3.39 -2.90 -6.09
CA LEU A 33 3.49 -2.46 -7.49
C LEU A 33 3.36 -3.64 -8.47
N LEU A 34 4.09 -4.72 -8.20
CA LEU A 34 4.07 -5.94 -9.00
C LEU A 34 2.69 -6.62 -8.94
N ALA A 35 2.09 -6.72 -7.76
CA ALA A 35 0.76 -7.26 -7.54
C ALA A 35 -0.38 -6.33 -8.00
N ASN A 36 -0.05 -5.14 -8.55
CA ASN A 36 -1.04 -4.15 -9.01
C ASN A 36 -1.97 -3.65 -7.89
N GLY A 37 -1.51 -3.66 -6.64
CA GLY A 37 -2.23 -3.20 -5.46
C GLY A 37 -1.88 -1.76 -5.07
N HIS A 38 -2.55 -1.25 -4.05
CA HIS A 38 -2.32 0.06 -3.44
C HIS A 38 -1.91 -0.12 -1.99
N VAL A 39 -1.27 0.87 -1.38
CA VAL A 39 -0.71 0.74 -0.02
C VAL A 39 -1.17 1.88 0.88
N LEU A 40 -1.52 1.53 2.11
CA LEU A 40 -1.74 2.45 3.20
C LEU A 40 -0.51 2.46 4.11
N LEU A 41 0.11 3.63 4.29
CA LEU A 41 1.23 3.82 5.20
C LEU A 41 0.74 4.47 6.49
N GLU A 42 1.01 3.84 7.60
CA GLU A 42 0.76 4.42 8.92
C GLU A 42 2.10 4.67 9.61
N GLY A 43 2.26 5.84 10.20
CA GLY A 43 3.47 6.19 10.93
C GLY A 43 3.51 7.67 11.29
N MET A 44 4.37 8.00 12.23
CA MET A 44 4.56 9.36 12.72
C MET A 44 4.93 10.35 11.60
N PRO A 45 4.62 11.62 11.75
CA PRO A 45 5.13 12.65 10.84
C PRO A 45 6.67 12.71 10.88
N GLY A 46 7.29 13.11 9.78
CA GLY A 46 8.75 13.23 9.71
C GLY A 46 9.51 11.96 9.30
N LEU A 47 8.84 10.82 9.14
CA LEU A 47 9.48 9.54 8.77
C LEU A 47 9.73 9.38 7.25
N ALA A 48 10.01 10.47 6.57
CA ALA A 48 10.41 10.51 5.15
C ALA A 48 9.44 9.81 4.16
N LYS A 49 8.15 9.62 4.52
CA LYS A 49 7.14 8.96 3.65
C LYS A 49 7.07 9.61 2.27
N THR A 50 7.03 10.93 2.20
CA THR A 50 7.01 11.68 0.92
C THR A 50 8.30 11.46 0.11
N LEU A 51 9.46 11.45 0.79
CA LEU A 51 10.75 11.20 0.12
C LEU A 51 10.80 9.78 -0.45
N LEU A 52 10.31 8.78 0.28
CA LEU A 52 10.24 7.38 -0.14
C LEU A 52 9.43 7.24 -1.44
N VAL A 53 8.22 7.84 -1.49
CA VAL A 53 7.35 7.76 -2.69
C VAL A 53 7.97 8.47 -3.88
N LYS A 54 8.50 9.68 -3.65
CA LYS A 54 9.19 10.44 -4.69
C LYS A 54 10.39 9.69 -5.24
N SER A 55 11.18 9.06 -4.36
CA SER A 55 12.33 8.25 -4.75
C SER A 55 11.92 7.03 -5.57
N LEU A 56 10.83 6.36 -5.18
CA LEU A 56 10.27 5.24 -5.92
C LEU A 56 9.79 5.68 -7.32
N GLY A 57 9.10 6.82 -7.43
CA GLY A 57 8.67 7.37 -8.73
C GLY A 57 9.85 7.70 -9.65
N THR A 58 10.88 8.32 -9.10
CA THR A 58 12.11 8.63 -9.85
C THR A 58 12.83 7.36 -10.30
N ALA A 59 13.00 6.38 -9.40
CA ALA A 59 13.66 5.12 -9.70
C ALA A 59 12.90 4.28 -10.75
N LEU A 60 11.57 4.40 -10.81
CA LEU A 60 10.72 3.78 -11.82
C LEU A 60 10.57 4.62 -13.10
N GLY A 61 11.11 5.84 -13.16
CA GLY A 61 10.97 6.73 -14.32
C GLY A 61 9.52 7.06 -14.67
N VAL A 62 8.63 7.19 -13.65
CA VAL A 62 7.20 7.45 -13.85
C VAL A 62 6.79 8.78 -13.21
N GLN A 63 5.66 9.33 -13.67
CA GLN A 63 5.11 10.56 -13.12
C GLN A 63 4.62 10.33 -11.67
N PHE A 64 5.06 11.22 -10.78
CA PHE A 64 4.69 11.26 -9.39
C PHE A 64 3.94 12.55 -9.07
N GLU A 65 2.84 12.44 -8.31
CA GLU A 65 2.09 13.57 -7.77
C GLU A 65 1.79 13.37 -6.29
N ARG A 66 1.83 14.46 -5.52
CA ARG A 66 1.43 14.49 -4.12
C ARG A 66 0.15 15.29 -3.96
N ILE A 67 -0.83 14.68 -3.33
CA ILE A 67 -2.10 15.33 -2.96
C ILE A 67 -2.13 15.40 -1.43
N GLN A 68 -2.05 16.61 -0.88
CA GLN A 68 -2.23 16.84 0.55
C GLN A 68 -3.72 16.87 0.85
N PHE A 69 -4.19 15.96 1.69
CA PHE A 69 -5.58 15.89 2.09
C PHE A 69 -5.82 16.87 3.24
N THR A 70 -6.82 17.75 3.07
CA THR A 70 -7.21 18.80 4.02
C THR A 70 -8.72 18.82 4.20
N PRO A 71 -9.27 19.40 5.30
CA PRO A 71 -10.71 19.42 5.53
C PRO A 71 -11.52 20.19 4.48
N ASP A 72 -10.91 21.11 3.77
CA ASP A 72 -11.54 21.95 2.73
C ASP A 72 -11.38 21.39 1.31
N LEU A 73 -10.64 20.27 1.14
CA LEU A 73 -10.44 19.64 -0.16
C LEU A 73 -11.78 19.15 -0.76
N LEU A 74 -11.94 19.35 -2.06
CA LEU A 74 -13.11 18.90 -2.83
C LEU A 74 -12.74 17.69 -3.71
N PRO A 75 -13.69 16.80 -4.06
CA PRO A 75 -13.43 15.74 -5.04
C PRO A 75 -12.88 16.23 -6.37
N SER A 76 -13.35 17.41 -6.84
CA SER A 76 -12.87 18.05 -8.08
C SER A 76 -11.39 18.44 -8.03
N ASP A 77 -10.85 18.72 -6.84
CA ASP A 77 -9.43 19.08 -6.67
C ASP A 77 -8.53 17.86 -6.87
N VAL A 78 -9.06 16.66 -6.63
CA VAL A 78 -8.37 15.38 -6.82
C VAL A 78 -8.55 14.87 -8.25
N VAL A 79 -9.78 14.78 -8.74
CA VAL A 79 -10.09 14.14 -10.03
C VAL A 79 -10.08 15.10 -11.20
N GLY A 80 -10.30 16.40 -10.94
CA GLY A 80 -10.43 17.43 -11.97
C GLY A 80 -11.88 17.88 -12.18
N THR A 81 -12.04 18.87 -13.06
CA THR A 81 -13.34 19.52 -13.31
C THR A 81 -13.48 19.96 -14.76
N MET A 82 -14.71 20.35 -15.14
CA MET A 82 -14.96 20.98 -16.43
C MET A 82 -14.66 22.48 -16.34
N ILE A 83 -13.83 23.00 -17.26
CA ILE A 83 -13.52 24.42 -17.35
C ILE A 83 -14.12 24.99 -18.63
N PHE A 84 -14.88 26.11 -18.50
CA PHE A 84 -15.37 26.84 -19.66
C PHE A 84 -14.25 27.57 -20.35
N GLN A 85 -14.13 27.38 -21.65
CA GLN A 85 -13.15 28.06 -22.52
C GLN A 85 -13.81 29.27 -23.23
N PRO A 86 -13.55 30.50 -22.79
CA PRO A 86 -14.21 31.68 -23.39
C PRO A 86 -13.94 31.86 -24.89
N LYS A 87 -12.81 31.37 -25.39
CA LYS A 87 -12.43 31.49 -26.80
C LYS A 87 -13.21 30.55 -27.71
N THR A 88 -13.58 29.39 -27.27
CA THR A 88 -14.31 28.39 -28.07
C THR A 88 -15.78 28.29 -27.71
N GLY A 89 -16.19 28.81 -26.56
CA GLY A 89 -17.54 28.67 -26.00
C GLY A 89 -17.84 27.27 -25.47
N GLU A 90 -16.82 26.41 -25.31
CA GLU A 90 -16.96 25.01 -24.93
C GLU A 90 -16.44 24.73 -23.51
N PHE A 91 -16.96 23.67 -22.90
CA PHE A 91 -16.40 23.12 -21.65
C PHE A 91 -15.38 22.05 -21.97
N THR A 92 -14.18 22.15 -21.41
CA THR A 92 -13.12 21.15 -21.54
C THR A 92 -12.79 20.53 -20.18
N ALA A 93 -12.52 19.23 -20.16
CA ALA A 93 -12.10 18.55 -18.95
C ALA A 93 -10.67 18.98 -18.57
N HIS A 94 -10.54 19.55 -17.38
CA HIS A 94 -9.25 19.83 -16.75
C HIS A 94 -8.94 18.70 -15.76
N ARG A 95 -7.89 17.92 -16.08
CA ARG A 95 -7.50 16.75 -15.28
C ARG A 95 -6.87 17.17 -13.96
N GLY A 96 -7.27 16.52 -12.86
CA GLY A 96 -6.69 16.72 -11.55
C GLY A 96 -5.38 15.94 -11.35
N PRO A 97 -4.73 16.11 -10.18
CA PRO A 97 -3.44 15.49 -9.86
C PRO A 97 -3.49 13.96 -9.79
N ILE A 98 -4.67 13.34 -9.71
CA ILE A 98 -4.81 11.87 -9.75
C ILE A 98 -4.34 11.26 -11.08
N PHE A 99 -4.21 12.04 -12.15
CA PHE A 99 -3.73 11.57 -13.45
C PHE A 99 -2.21 11.42 -13.50
N ALA A 100 -1.63 10.83 -12.47
CA ALA A 100 -0.23 10.44 -12.39
C ALA A 100 -0.11 8.92 -12.20
N ASN A 101 1.08 8.38 -12.48
CA ASN A 101 1.35 6.95 -12.29
C ASN A 101 1.46 6.57 -10.81
N LEU A 102 2.19 7.38 -10.04
CA LEU A 102 2.31 7.27 -8.59
C LEU A 102 1.63 8.48 -7.94
N VAL A 103 0.67 8.21 -7.08
CA VAL A 103 -0.03 9.25 -6.30
C VAL A 103 0.23 9.00 -4.82
N LEU A 104 0.78 10.01 -4.15
CA LEU A 104 0.82 10.08 -2.68
C LEU A 104 -0.41 10.85 -2.20
N ALA A 105 -1.38 10.15 -1.62
CA ALA A 105 -2.50 10.75 -0.90
C ALA A 105 -2.06 10.97 0.56
N ASP A 106 -1.50 12.15 0.84
CA ASP A 106 -0.90 12.43 2.13
C ASP A 106 -1.97 12.89 3.13
N GLU A 107 -1.98 12.25 4.32
CA GLU A 107 -2.95 12.48 5.40
C GLU A 107 -4.41 12.27 4.96
N ILE A 108 -4.70 11.14 4.31
CA ILE A 108 -6.02 10.84 3.71
C ILE A 108 -7.17 10.99 4.72
N ASN A 109 -6.92 10.74 6.01
CA ASN A 109 -7.89 10.85 7.08
C ASN A 109 -8.24 12.31 7.46
N ARG A 110 -7.59 13.33 6.91
CA ARG A 110 -7.92 14.75 7.15
C ARG A 110 -9.01 15.28 6.21
N ALA A 111 -9.26 14.64 5.09
CA ALA A 111 -10.29 15.10 4.15
C ALA A 111 -11.65 14.44 4.41
N PRO A 112 -12.75 15.13 4.04
CA PRO A 112 -14.11 14.60 4.16
C PRO A 112 -14.30 13.28 3.41
N ALA A 113 -15.25 12.45 3.88
CA ALA A 113 -15.52 11.13 3.32
C ALA A 113 -15.83 11.13 1.80
N LYS A 114 -16.37 12.23 1.25
CA LYS A 114 -16.61 12.35 -0.20
C LYS A 114 -15.32 12.38 -1.01
N VAL A 115 -14.27 13.04 -0.52
CA VAL A 115 -12.97 13.11 -1.17
C VAL A 115 -12.26 11.77 -1.09
N GLN A 116 -12.28 11.16 0.11
CA GLN A 116 -11.76 9.81 0.31
C GLN A 116 -12.41 8.82 -0.67
N SER A 117 -13.75 8.86 -0.78
CA SER A 117 -14.51 7.98 -1.68
C SER A 117 -14.13 8.17 -3.15
N ALA A 118 -13.90 9.41 -3.61
CA ALA A 118 -13.48 9.69 -4.97
C ALA A 118 -12.11 9.07 -5.30
N LEU A 119 -11.13 9.18 -4.37
CA LEU A 119 -9.83 8.53 -4.53
C LEU A 119 -9.97 7.00 -4.56
N LEU A 120 -10.73 6.42 -3.64
CA LEU A 120 -10.89 4.98 -3.50
C LEU A 120 -11.68 4.36 -4.67
N GLU A 121 -12.62 5.11 -5.27
CA GLU A 121 -13.27 4.72 -6.51
C GLU A 121 -12.26 4.71 -7.67
N ALA A 122 -11.46 5.75 -7.82
CA ALA A 122 -10.43 5.82 -8.84
C ALA A 122 -9.37 4.71 -8.70
N MET A 123 -9.02 4.31 -7.47
CA MET A 123 -8.13 3.17 -7.21
C MET A 123 -8.72 1.85 -7.71
N GLN A 124 -10.01 1.65 -7.51
CA GLN A 124 -10.69 0.41 -7.88
C GLN A 124 -10.97 0.35 -9.38
N GLU A 125 -11.55 1.41 -9.94
CA GLU A 125 -12.02 1.45 -11.32
C GLU A 125 -10.92 1.81 -12.32
N ARG A 126 -9.79 2.38 -11.85
CA ARG A 126 -8.65 2.89 -12.67
C ARG A 126 -9.07 3.88 -13.74
N GLN A 127 -10.12 4.59 -13.46
CA GLN A 127 -10.70 5.65 -14.27
C GLN A 127 -11.45 6.62 -13.39
N VAL A 128 -11.69 7.82 -13.88
CA VAL A 128 -12.52 8.85 -13.22
C VAL A 128 -13.52 9.44 -14.20
N THR A 129 -14.63 9.96 -13.68
CA THR A 129 -15.65 10.63 -14.47
C THR A 129 -15.56 12.15 -14.26
N ILE A 130 -15.39 12.92 -15.35
CA ILE A 130 -15.36 14.38 -15.34
C ILE A 130 -16.38 14.88 -16.35
N GLY A 131 -17.38 15.65 -15.89
CA GLY A 131 -18.41 16.24 -16.78
C GLY A 131 -19.21 15.23 -17.59
N GLY A 132 -19.41 14.00 -17.05
CA GLY A 132 -20.10 12.93 -17.75
C GLY A 132 -19.20 12.08 -18.68
N GLY A 133 -17.93 12.48 -18.90
CA GLY A 133 -16.95 11.71 -19.65
C GLY A 133 -16.10 10.82 -18.74
N THR A 134 -15.87 9.56 -19.14
CA THR A 134 -14.98 8.65 -18.43
C THR A 134 -13.55 8.77 -18.98
N HIS A 135 -12.60 8.97 -18.07
CA HIS A 135 -11.19 9.18 -18.38
C HIS A 135 -10.35 8.09 -17.70
N PRO A 136 -9.63 7.23 -18.45
CA PRO A 136 -8.75 6.22 -17.87
C PRO A 136 -7.53 6.90 -17.21
N LEU A 137 -7.09 6.31 -16.09
CA LEU A 137 -5.87 6.70 -15.40
C LEU A 137 -4.64 6.09 -16.09
N PRO A 138 -3.44 6.70 -15.97
CA PRO A 138 -2.22 6.17 -16.56
C PRO A 138 -1.85 4.80 -16.01
N ARG A 139 -1.10 4.02 -16.78
CA ARG A 139 -0.60 2.69 -16.35
C ARG A 139 0.94 2.70 -16.32
N PRO A 140 1.55 2.14 -15.27
CA PRO A 140 0.92 1.66 -14.02
C PRO A 140 0.26 2.80 -13.24
N PHE A 141 -0.79 2.47 -12.48
CA PHE A 141 -1.42 3.40 -11.54
C PHE A 141 -1.30 2.84 -10.12
N PHE A 142 -0.64 3.60 -9.24
CA PHE A 142 -0.35 3.18 -7.88
C PHE A 142 -0.61 4.33 -6.90
N VAL A 143 -1.40 4.06 -5.88
CA VAL A 143 -1.69 5.01 -4.80
C VAL A 143 -1.02 4.53 -3.53
N MET A 144 -0.26 5.43 -2.90
CA MET A 144 0.12 5.34 -1.51
C MET A 144 -0.66 6.39 -0.72
N ALA A 145 -1.48 5.94 0.21
CA ALA A 145 -2.14 6.83 1.17
C ALA A 145 -1.38 6.82 2.49
N THR A 146 -1.28 7.97 3.15
CA THR A 146 -0.70 8.05 4.49
C THR A 146 -1.77 8.36 5.53
N GLN A 147 -1.60 7.81 6.72
CA GLN A 147 -2.36 8.17 7.92
C GLN A 147 -1.40 8.53 9.04
N ASN A 148 -1.78 9.54 9.83
CA ASN A 148 -1.10 9.86 11.07
C ASN A 148 -1.93 9.30 12.23
N PRO A 149 -1.41 8.33 13.02
CA PRO A 149 -2.17 7.72 14.09
C PRO A 149 -2.39 8.64 15.31
N VAL A 150 -1.58 9.69 15.45
CA VAL A 150 -1.61 10.56 16.65
C VAL A 150 -2.59 11.72 16.49
N GLU A 151 -2.86 12.18 15.30
CA GLU A 151 -3.80 13.26 15.05
C GLU A 151 -5.24 12.73 15.04
N GLN A 152 -5.97 12.95 16.14
CA GLN A 152 -7.37 12.59 16.26
C GLN A 152 -8.32 13.78 16.01
N GLU A 153 -7.91 15.02 16.34
CA GLU A 153 -8.73 16.19 16.09
C GLU A 153 -8.81 16.55 14.60
N GLY A 154 -10.04 16.76 14.11
CA GLY A 154 -10.29 17.14 12.71
C GLY A 154 -10.04 16.03 11.71
N THR A 155 -10.00 14.76 12.13
CA THR A 155 -9.83 13.61 11.26
C THR A 155 -11.14 12.88 10.98
N TYR A 156 -11.23 12.30 9.79
CA TYR A 156 -12.31 11.43 9.34
C TYR A 156 -11.71 10.03 9.11
N PRO A 157 -11.87 9.10 10.07
CA PRO A 157 -11.31 7.76 9.92
C PRO A 157 -11.86 7.09 8.65
N LEU A 158 -11.00 6.37 7.95
CA LEU A 158 -11.43 5.57 6.80
C LEU A 158 -12.34 4.43 7.29
N PRO A 159 -13.56 4.30 6.75
CA PRO A 159 -14.38 3.13 7.02
C PRO A 159 -13.67 1.83 6.63
N GLU A 160 -13.94 0.76 7.35
CA GLU A 160 -13.31 -0.56 7.17
C GLU A 160 -13.47 -1.10 5.75
N ALA A 161 -14.64 -0.93 5.13
CA ALA A 161 -14.88 -1.31 3.74
C ALA A 161 -14.01 -0.54 2.73
N GLN A 162 -13.46 0.61 3.15
CA GLN A 162 -12.58 1.44 2.36
C GLN A 162 -11.11 1.03 2.54
N THR A 163 -10.69 0.75 3.78
CA THR A 163 -9.35 0.26 4.07
C THR A 163 -9.07 -1.10 3.44
N ASP A 164 -10.08 -1.97 3.31
CA ASP A 164 -10.00 -3.29 2.65
C ASP A 164 -9.58 -3.22 1.17
N ARG A 165 -9.64 -2.04 0.54
CA ARG A 165 -9.19 -1.83 -0.86
C ARG A 165 -7.68 -1.71 -1.01
N PHE A 166 -6.96 -1.38 0.06
CA PHE A 166 -5.51 -1.39 0.05
C PHE A 166 -4.98 -2.82 0.13
N LEU A 167 -3.95 -3.13 -0.65
CA LEU A 167 -3.29 -4.43 -0.60
C LEU A 167 -2.61 -4.64 0.75
N PHE A 168 -1.84 -3.64 1.16
CA PHE A 168 -1.10 -3.60 2.41
C PHE A 168 -1.45 -2.38 3.26
N LYS A 169 -1.43 -2.56 4.58
CA LYS A 169 -1.23 -1.50 5.55
C LYS A 169 0.16 -1.71 6.16
N LEU A 170 1.09 -0.79 5.87
CA LEU A 170 2.47 -0.85 6.36
C LEU A 170 2.64 0.14 7.51
N ILE A 171 3.31 -0.30 8.55
CA ILE A 171 3.71 0.55 9.67
C ILE A 171 5.12 1.03 9.38
N VAL A 172 5.32 2.35 9.46
CA VAL A 172 6.61 2.99 9.28
C VAL A 172 7.10 3.45 10.64
N ASP A 173 8.11 2.75 11.15
CA ASP A 173 8.71 3.03 12.44
C ASP A 173 9.89 4.02 12.33
N TYR A 174 10.34 4.50 13.48
CA TYR A 174 11.55 5.31 13.57
C TYR A 174 12.77 4.51 13.11
N PRO A 175 13.71 5.15 12.41
CA PRO A 175 14.99 4.52 12.09
C PRO A 175 15.78 4.19 13.36
N SER A 176 16.67 3.22 13.27
CA SER A 176 17.62 2.91 14.34
C SER A 176 18.64 4.04 14.57
N ALA A 177 19.32 4.04 15.69
CA ALA A 177 20.35 5.05 15.98
C ALA A 177 21.49 5.05 14.94
N GLU A 178 21.85 3.88 14.41
CA GLU A 178 22.85 3.71 13.36
C GLU A 178 22.37 4.30 12.02
N GLU A 179 21.09 4.10 11.70
CA GLU A 179 20.46 4.66 10.51
C GLU A 179 20.35 6.19 10.61
N GLU A 180 19.93 6.74 11.76
CA GLU A 180 19.91 8.18 11.99
C GLU A 180 21.32 8.79 11.89
N SER A 181 22.33 8.13 12.44
CA SER A 181 23.73 8.56 12.31
C SER A 181 24.15 8.59 10.84
N SER A 182 23.79 7.57 10.08
CA SER A 182 24.05 7.51 8.63
C SER A 182 23.34 8.62 7.86
N MET A 183 22.10 8.95 8.24
CA MET A 183 21.34 10.07 7.68
C MET A 183 22.06 11.41 7.93
N MET A 184 22.51 11.67 9.16
CA MET A 184 23.25 12.88 9.49
C MET A 184 24.56 13.01 8.67
N GLN A 185 25.30 11.91 8.52
CA GLN A 185 26.54 11.89 7.74
C GLN A 185 26.30 12.16 6.26
N ARG A 186 25.24 11.59 5.67
CA ARG A 186 24.95 11.73 4.24
C ARG A 186 24.32 13.08 3.89
N TRP A 187 23.40 13.58 4.72
CA TRP A 187 22.57 14.76 4.39
C TRP A 187 22.72 15.94 5.37
N GLY A 188 23.61 15.84 6.34
CA GLY A 188 23.94 16.96 7.22
C GLY A 188 24.58 18.16 6.51
N GLN A 189 24.96 18.02 5.23
CA GLN A 189 25.48 19.10 4.41
C GLN A 189 24.35 19.83 3.68
N VAL A 190 24.20 21.14 3.93
CA VAL A 190 23.10 21.96 3.39
C VAL A 190 23.08 22.00 1.86
N THR A 191 24.24 21.87 1.22
CA THR A 191 24.39 22.00 -0.25
C THR A 191 24.26 20.68 -1.01
N LYS A 192 24.21 19.53 -0.32
CA LYS A 192 24.22 18.22 -0.95
C LYS A 192 22.87 17.54 -0.82
N GLN A 193 22.17 17.42 -1.93
CA GLN A 193 20.94 16.61 -2.02
C GLN A 193 21.19 15.34 -2.84
N PRO A 194 20.53 14.21 -2.50
CA PRO A 194 20.65 12.99 -3.28
C PRO A 194 20.10 13.20 -4.68
N VAL A 195 20.89 12.84 -5.70
CA VAL A 195 20.44 12.78 -7.08
C VAL A 195 20.08 11.35 -7.40
N LEU A 196 18.84 11.14 -7.81
CA LEU A 196 18.30 9.84 -8.20
C LEU A 196 18.11 9.77 -9.71
N ASN A 197 18.31 8.57 -10.26
CA ASN A 197 18.10 8.27 -11.67
C ASN A 197 17.02 7.20 -11.84
N ALA A 198 16.46 7.10 -13.05
CA ALA A 198 15.59 5.97 -13.38
C ALA A 198 16.43 4.69 -13.48
N ALA A 199 16.07 3.69 -12.66
CA ALA A 199 16.67 2.34 -12.67
C ALA A 199 15.79 1.32 -13.38
N SER A 200 14.50 1.66 -13.60
CA SER A 200 13.50 0.87 -14.33
C SER A 200 12.52 1.81 -15.04
N SER A 201 11.47 1.27 -15.64
CA SER A 201 10.39 2.05 -16.23
C SER A 201 9.02 1.46 -15.92
N GLY A 202 7.97 2.28 -16.08
CA GLY A 202 6.59 1.81 -15.95
C GLY A 202 6.26 0.71 -16.97
N GLU A 203 6.82 0.76 -18.17
CA GLU A 203 6.65 -0.26 -19.21
C GLU A 203 7.34 -1.57 -18.81
N GLU A 204 8.58 -1.51 -18.29
CA GLU A 204 9.27 -2.67 -17.77
C GLU A 204 8.48 -3.33 -16.64
N LEU A 205 7.99 -2.55 -15.66
CA LEU A 205 7.13 -3.05 -14.59
C LEU A 205 5.89 -3.81 -15.13
N LEU A 206 5.21 -3.25 -16.13
CA LEU A 206 4.04 -3.90 -16.72
C LEU A 206 4.41 -5.19 -17.47
N ALA A 207 5.55 -5.22 -18.15
CA ALA A 207 6.06 -6.39 -18.87
C ALA A 207 6.48 -7.55 -17.93
N LEU A 208 6.77 -7.28 -16.65
CA LEU A 208 7.11 -8.30 -15.66
C LEU A 208 5.90 -9.07 -15.10
N ARG A 209 4.70 -8.49 -15.13
CA ARG A 209 3.49 -9.08 -14.53
C ARG A 209 3.13 -10.50 -15.02
N PRO A 210 3.25 -10.84 -16.32
CA PRO A 210 3.03 -12.21 -16.75
C PRO A 210 3.97 -13.24 -16.10
N SER A 211 5.22 -12.84 -15.79
CA SER A 211 6.16 -13.72 -15.09
C SER A 211 5.75 -13.98 -13.63
N ILE A 212 5.10 -12.98 -12.99
CA ILE A 212 4.53 -13.13 -11.64
C ILE A 212 3.32 -14.06 -11.68
N ASP A 213 2.46 -13.95 -12.71
CA ASP A 213 1.33 -14.82 -12.90
C ASP A 213 1.74 -16.29 -13.11
N ALA A 214 2.94 -16.52 -13.63
CA ALA A 214 3.49 -17.87 -13.82
C ALA A 214 4.02 -18.51 -12.52
N VAL A 215 4.23 -17.76 -11.42
CA VAL A 215 4.64 -18.33 -10.13
C VAL A 215 3.60 -19.32 -9.62
N HIS A 216 4.06 -20.52 -9.27
CA HIS A 216 3.18 -21.62 -8.85
C HIS A 216 2.68 -21.42 -7.41
N VAL A 217 1.40 -21.72 -7.17
CA VAL A 217 0.80 -21.80 -5.83
C VAL A 217 0.15 -23.17 -5.69
N ALA A 218 0.77 -24.03 -4.91
CA ALA A 218 0.26 -25.39 -4.68
C ALA A 218 -1.13 -25.36 -3.99
N PRO A 219 -2.02 -26.34 -4.28
CA PRO A 219 -3.34 -26.41 -3.62
C PRO A 219 -3.27 -26.41 -2.09
N ALA A 220 -2.24 -27.01 -1.52
CA ALA A 220 -2.02 -27.02 -0.07
C ALA A 220 -1.75 -25.59 0.48
N VAL A 221 -0.98 -24.76 -0.26
CA VAL A 221 -0.72 -23.35 0.11
C VAL A 221 -1.98 -22.50 -0.09
N GLN A 222 -2.77 -22.76 -1.14
CA GLN A 222 -4.08 -22.11 -1.31
C GLN A 222 -5.00 -22.42 -0.13
N GLY A 223 -5.04 -23.70 0.30
CA GLY A 223 -5.77 -24.12 1.50
C GLY A 223 -5.28 -23.42 2.77
N TYR A 224 -3.98 -23.23 2.90
CA TYR A 224 -3.37 -22.51 4.03
C TYR A 224 -3.77 -21.01 4.05
N ILE A 225 -3.73 -20.32 2.91
CA ILE A 225 -4.21 -18.94 2.79
C ILE A 225 -5.68 -18.84 3.22
N LEU A 226 -6.52 -19.75 2.74
CA LEU A 226 -7.93 -19.79 3.12
C LEU A 226 -8.11 -20.05 4.61
N ALA A 227 -7.32 -20.98 5.19
CA ALA A 227 -7.37 -21.29 6.62
C ALA A 227 -6.99 -20.08 7.49
N LEU A 228 -5.93 -19.34 7.12
CA LEU A 228 -5.53 -18.09 7.79
C LEU A 228 -6.67 -17.06 7.79
N VAL A 229 -7.22 -16.74 6.61
CA VAL A 229 -8.28 -15.74 6.49
C VAL A 229 -9.55 -16.17 7.21
N ARG A 230 -9.95 -17.45 7.10
CA ARG A 230 -11.09 -18.00 7.85
C ARG A 230 -10.83 -18.07 9.33
N GLY A 231 -9.57 -18.30 9.75
CA GLY A 231 -9.14 -18.27 11.14
C GLY A 231 -9.47 -16.94 11.82
N THR A 232 -9.29 -15.81 11.13
CA THR A 232 -9.69 -14.50 11.67
C THR A 232 -11.20 -14.40 11.95
N ARG A 233 -12.05 -15.03 11.11
CA ARG A 233 -13.51 -15.05 11.29
C ARG A 233 -13.91 -16.03 12.39
N ALA A 234 -13.29 -17.20 12.43
CA ALA A 234 -13.56 -18.20 13.46
C ALA A 234 -13.31 -17.67 14.87
N LEU A 235 -12.37 -16.74 15.05
CA LEU A 235 -12.14 -16.08 16.33
C LEU A 235 -13.34 -15.21 16.78
N THR A 236 -14.14 -14.67 15.86
CA THR A 236 -15.35 -13.90 16.19
C THR A 236 -16.52 -14.81 16.60
N GLU A 237 -16.51 -16.08 16.19
CA GLU A 237 -17.57 -17.05 16.44
C GLU A 237 -17.29 -17.95 17.66
N SER A 238 -16.01 -18.09 18.05
CA SER A 238 -15.60 -19.00 19.12
C SER A 238 -15.99 -18.50 20.52
N ALA A 239 -16.47 -19.42 21.38
CA ALA A 239 -16.75 -19.11 22.78
C ALA A 239 -15.44 -19.05 23.59
N GLY A 240 -14.65 -18.01 23.45
CA GLY A 240 -13.34 -17.89 24.14
C GLY A 240 -12.85 -16.45 24.24
N ALA A 241 -11.70 -16.28 24.91
CA ALA A 241 -11.09 -14.96 25.14
C ALA A 241 -10.84 -14.17 23.84
N ALA A 242 -10.60 -14.84 22.71
CA ALA A 242 -10.37 -14.19 21.43
C ALA A 242 -11.62 -13.53 20.84
N LYS A 243 -12.83 -14.04 21.10
CA LYS A 243 -14.10 -13.38 20.72
C LYS A 243 -14.25 -12.02 21.36
N ARG A 244 -13.67 -11.83 22.52
CA ARG A 244 -13.69 -10.59 23.28
C ARG A 244 -13.03 -9.43 22.54
N TYR A 245 -12.06 -9.73 21.67
CA TYR A 245 -11.22 -8.71 21.03
C TYR A 245 -11.55 -8.40 19.58
N LEU A 246 -12.38 -9.20 18.90
CA LEU A 246 -12.70 -9.01 17.49
C LEU A 246 -14.19 -8.77 17.24
N ASN A 247 -14.50 -7.68 16.56
CA ASN A 247 -15.84 -7.36 16.03
C ASN A 247 -16.10 -8.13 14.73
N PHE A 248 -15.10 -8.19 13.83
CA PHE A 248 -15.18 -8.88 12.54
C PHE A 248 -13.81 -9.37 12.09
N GLY A 249 -13.81 -10.42 11.27
CA GLY A 249 -12.63 -10.98 10.62
C GLY A 249 -12.49 -10.56 9.16
N ALA A 250 -11.37 -10.90 8.54
CA ALA A 250 -10.99 -10.46 7.22
C ALA A 250 -11.94 -10.94 6.11
N SER A 251 -12.16 -10.09 5.10
CA SER A 251 -12.98 -10.34 3.92
C SER A 251 -12.32 -11.34 2.94
N PRO A 252 -13.03 -11.87 1.93
CA PRO A 252 -12.41 -12.66 0.85
C PRO A 252 -11.33 -11.92 0.06
N ARG A 253 -11.32 -10.58 0.07
CA ARG A 253 -10.24 -9.78 -0.54
C ARG A 253 -8.88 -10.07 0.10
N ALA A 254 -8.85 -10.41 1.39
CA ALA A 254 -7.63 -10.81 2.07
C ALA A 254 -7.01 -12.08 1.46
N SER A 255 -7.83 -13.08 1.08
CA SER A 255 -7.35 -14.29 0.41
C SER A 255 -6.72 -13.98 -0.94
N LEU A 256 -7.37 -13.10 -1.74
CA LEU A 256 -6.82 -12.65 -3.02
C LEU A 256 -5.54 -11.84 -2.82
N ALA A 257 -5.51 -10.96 -1.82
CA ALA A 257 -4.34 -10.16 -1.48
C ALA A 257 -3.14 -11.02 -1.10
N LEU A 258 -3.30 -12.00 -0.21
CA LEU A 258 -2.23 -12.94 0.18
C LEU A 258 -1.76 -13.78 -1.02
N TYR A 259 -2.69 -14.21 -1.88
CA TYR A 259 -2.37 -15.00 -3.08
C TYR A 259 -1.54 -14.21 -4.08
N GLN A 260 -1.98 -12.99 -4.42
CA GLN A 260 -1.29 -12.11 -5.38
C GLN A 260 0.03 -11.57 -4.84
N ALA A 261 0.04 -11.11 -3.60
CA ALA A 261 1.25 -10.63 -2.95
C ALA A 261 2.27 -11.75 -2.73
N GLY A 262 1.81 -12.98 -2.41
CA GLY A 262 2.66 -14.15 -2.29
C GLY A 262 3.40 -14.47 -3.59
N LYS A 263 2.70 -14.44 -4.73
CA LYS A 263 3.32 -14.63 -6.05
C LYS A 263 4.33 -13.53 -6.36
N ALA A 264 3.98 -12.27 -6.10
CA ALA A 264 4.86 -11.14 -6.34
C ALA A 264 6.12 -11.19 -5.45
N LEU A 265 5.97 -11.56 -4.18
CA LEU A 265 7.11 -11.69 -3.25
C LEU A 265 8.02 -12.88 -3.63
N ALA A 266 7.44 -14.04 -3.97
CA ALA A 266 8.18 -15.19 -4.45
C ALA A 266 9.03 -14.82 -5.67
N TRP A 267 8.40 -14.23 -6.69
CA TRP A 267 9.11 -13.77 -7.89
C TRP A 267 10.22 -12.77 -7.56
N LEU A 268 9.94 -11.80 -6.67
CA LEU A 268 10.89 -10.77 -6.26
C LEU A 268 12.13 -11.38 -5.58
N ARG A 269 11.94 -12.47 -4.83
CA ARG A 269 13.01 -13.22 -4.15
C ARG A 269 13.64 -14.31 -5.02
N GLY A 270 13.19 -14.48 -6.26
CA GLY A 270 13.72 -15.47 -7.21
C GLY A 270 13.20 -16.89 -6.96
N GLU A 271 12.07 -17.03 -6.31
CA GLU A 271 11.40 -18.32 -6.06
C GLU A 271 10.33 -18.56 -7.13
N ASP A 272 10.23 -19.81 -7.62
CA ASP A 272 9.26 -20.20 -8.64
C ASP A 272 7.91 -20.62 -8.08
N PHE A 273 7.79 -20.68 -6.75
CA PHE A 273 6.57 -21.07 -6.05
C PHE A 273 6.37 -20.27 -4.76
N VAL A 274 5.11 -20.18 -4.33
CA VAL A 274 4.75 -19.56 -3.05
C VAL A 274 4.88 -20.60 -1.94
N SER A 275 5.73 -20.32 -0.94
CA SER A 275 5.86 -21.13 0.28
C SER A 275 4.92 -20.63 1.39
N PRO A 276 4.53 -21.48 2.35
CA PRO A 276 3.79 -21.03 3.55
C PRO A 276 4.52 -19.93 4.32
N ALA A 277 5.85 -19.94 4.34
CA ALA A 277 6.66 -18.93 5.01
C ALA A 277 6.48 -17.53 4.39
N LEU A 278 6.38 -17.43 3.06
CA LEU A 278 6.08 -16.16 2.37
C LEU A 278 4.68 -15.65 2.74
N VAL A 279 3.71 -16.55 2.87
CA VAL A 279 2.34 -16.18 3.28
C VAL A 279 2.34 -15.66 4.72
N GLN A 280 3.08 -16.31 5.64
CA GLN A 280 3.23 -15.86 7.03
C GLN A 280 3.91 -14.49 7.11
N ASP A 281 4.95 -14.25 6.32
CA ASP A 281 5.68 -12.99 6.25
C ASP A 281 4.77 -11.82 5.79
N LEU A 282 3.82 -12.09 4.89
CA LEU A 282 2.87 -11.10 4.38
C LEU A 282 1.62 -10.93 5.25
N ALA A 283 1.29 -11.89 6.09
CA ALA A 283 0.03 -11.93 6.82
C ALA A 283 -0.23 -10.67 7.67
N PRO A 284 0.72 -10.12 8.44
CA PRO A 284 0.49 -8.89 9.19
C PRO A 284 0.11 -7.71 8.29
N ASP A 285 0.85 -7.49 7.21
CA ASP A 285 0.66 -6.36 6.29
C ASP A 285 -0.67 -6.42 5.54
N VAL A 286 -1.15 -7.64 5.26
CA VAL A 286 -2.42 -7.89 4.57
C VAL A 286 -3.61 -7.88 5.53
N LEU A 287 -3.47 -8.39 6.76
CA LEU A 287 -4.60 -8.66 7.64
C LEU A 287 -4.87 -7.57 8.66
N ARG A 288 -3.84 -6.80 9.11
CA ARG A 288 -3.99 -5.85 10.22
C ARG A 288 -5.08 -4.78 10.02
N HIS A 289 -5.36 -4.40 8.77
CA HIS A 289 -6.39 -3.41 8.42
C HIS A 289 -7.70 -4.04 7.95
N ARG A 290 -7.82 -5.37 8.04
CA ARG A 290 -8.97 -6.16 7.61
C ARG A 290 -9.68 -6.88 8.74
N ILE A 291 -9.21 -6.68 9.97
CA ILE A 291 -9.85 -7.16 11.19
C ILE A 291 -10.24 -5.96 12.05
N GLY A 292 -11.41 -5.99 12.63
CA GLY A 292 -11.91 -4.93 13.53
C GLY A 292 -11.79 -5.34 14.97
N LEU A 293 -11.14 -4.49 15.78
CA LEU A 293 -11.02 -4.68 17.20
C LEU A 293 -12.27 -4.18 17.95
N THR A 294 -12.52 -4.71 19.14
CA THR A 294 -13.53 -4.20 20.08
C THR A 294 -12.93 -3.09 20.94
N TYR A 295 -13.79 -2.29 21.55
CA TYR A 295 -13.34 -1.30 22.57
C TYR A 295 -12.61 -1.95 23.74
N GLU A 296 -12.93 -3.20 24.05
CA GLU A 296 -12.29 -3.97 25.10
C GLU A 296 -10.85 -4.32 24.73
N ALA A 297 -10.61 -4.66 23.45
CA ALA A 297 -9.25 -4.87 22.92
C ALA A 297 -8.41 -3.58 22.99
N GLU A 298 -9.00 -2.45 22.61
CA GLU A 298 -8.34 -1.14 22.69
C GLU A 298 -8.00 -0.76 24.15
N ALA A 299 -8.93 -1.01 25.09
CA ALA A 299 -8.71 -0.74 26.51
C ALA A 299 -7.63 -1.63 27.15
N GLU A 300 -7.40 -2.82 26.62
CA GLU A 300 -6.36 -3.75 27.05
C GLU A 300 -5.08 -3.67 26.17
N GLU A 301 -4.98 -2.65 25.30
CA GLU A 301 -3.84 -2.41 24.40
C GLU A 301 -3.52 -3.60 23.48
N VAL A 302 -4.54 -4.40 23.13
CA VAL A 302 -4.40 -5.51 22.19
C VAL A 302 -4.34 -4.95 20.76
N THR A 303 -3.28 -5.28 20.04
CA THR A 303 -3.06 -4.80 18.68
C THR A 303 -3.58 -5.77 17.61
N PRO A 304 -3.93 -5.28 16.40
CA PRO A 304 -4.26 -6.15 15.27
C PRO A 304 -3.15 -7.16 14.97
N ASP A 305 -1.88 -6.76 15.08
CA ASP A 305 -0.74 -7.63 14.80
C ASP A 305 -0.63 -8.80 15.80
N GLN A 306 -0.95 -8.59 17.08
CA GLN A 306 -1.01 -9.66 18.06
C GLN A 306 -2.11 -10.69 17.73
N ILE A 307 -3.27 -10.22 17.24
CA ILE A 307 -4.34 -11.12 16.80
C ILE A 307 -3.92 -11.89 15.54
N VAL A 308 -3.31 -11.23 14.57
CA VAL A 308 -2.80 -11.89 13.35
C VAL A 308 -1.74 -12.93 13.70
N ALA A 309 -0.82 -12.62 14.61
CA ALA A 309 0.19 -13.57 15.09
C ALA A 309 -0.44 -14.82 15.71
N GLN A 310 -1.48 -14.65 16.55
CA GLN A 310 -2.23 -15.80 17.12
C GLN A 310 -2.90 -16.64 16.03
N VAL A 311 -3.47 -16.02 14.99
CA VAL A 311 -4.07 -16.76 13.86
C VAL A 311 -3.02 -17.56 13.11
N VAL A 312 -1.86 -16.94 12.81
CA VAL A 312 -0.74 -17.62 12.14
C VAL A 312 -0.24 -18.80 12.96
N GLU A 313 -0.04 -18.64 14.26
CA GLU A 313 0.44 -19.71 15.16
C GLU A 313 -0.54 -20.88 15.25
N ARG A 314 -1.85 -20.61 15.30
CA ARG A 314 -2.89 -21.63 15.39
C ARG A 314 -3.22 -22.33 14.09
N THR A 315 -2.82 -21.76 12.94
CA THR A 315 -3.12 -22.32 11.63
C THR A 315 -2.06 -23.35 11.23
N PRO A 316 -2.41 -24.62 11.08
CA PRO A 316 -1.43 -25.65 10.75
C PRO A 316 -0.78 -25.38 9.39
N VAL A 317 0.55 -25.39 9.39
CA VAL A 317 1.32 -25.29 8.13
C VAL A 317 1.17 -26.61 7.37
N PRO A 318 0.85 -26.58 6.06
CA PRO A 318 0.72 -27.80 5.28
C PRO A 318 2.03 -28.57 5.25
N ALA A 319 1.95 -29.88 5.43
CA ALA A 319 3.09 -30.77 5.25
C ALA A 319 3.62 -30.67 3.82
N LYS A 320 4.94 -30.83 3.65
CA LYS A 320 5.59 -30.80 2.35
C LYS A 320 5.09 -31.91 1.43
#